data_63f5a940ed8012d0e38635ccc498b4af
#
_entry.id   63f5a940ed8012d0e38635ccc498b4af
#
_cell.length_a   1.000
_cell.length_b   1.000
_cell.length_c   1.000
_cell.angle_alpha   90.00
_cell.angle_beta   90.00
_cell.angle_gamma   90.00
#
_symmetry.space_group_name_H-M   'P 1'
#
loop_
_entity.id
_entity.type
_entity.pdbx_description
1 polymer ?
#
loop_
_entity_poly.entity_id
_entity_poly.type
_entity_poly.pdbx_seq_one_letter_code
_entity_poly.pdbx_strand_id
1 'polypeptide(L)'
;MNAIIQTKALTKTYTGRGKKPFTALNNLDLTVQEGEIMGFLGPNGAGKTTTIRMLLDFIRPTSGHATIFGKDVREHSVAIHQRIGYLPGELNLWKNESSLNVIRYIGKMRGGVDMPYVKQLAELLDFDVTKRIREYSTGNKRKIGLILAMMNHPDILILDEPTSGLDPLMQQVFNKLMLDFKASGKTVFLSSHVLGEVQEICDRVAILRHGKLETVSTVENLTHVDFRWVTLTYKEPVKIARELSAVKGVYDLDVKGNVAKFRMSGDFSPLLEVASHQYVVDMKIQEASLEEAFLTFYGDTAKSNGKAIQSQNNPVMEVVS
;
A
#
# COMPACT_ATOMS: atom_id res chain seq x y z
N MET A 1 -2.53 -0.73 -23.74
CA MET A 1 -1.58 -1.36 -22.79
C MET A 1 -2.01 -2.79 -22.57
N ASN A 2 -1.07 -3.73 -22.56
CA ASN A 2 -1.40 -5.13 -22.34
C ASN A 2 -1.51 -5.41 -20.83
N ALA A 3 -2.46 -6.27 -20.48
CA ALA A 3 -2.56 -6.70 -19.08
C ALA A 3 -1.51 -7.77 -18.77
N ILE A 4 -0.68 -7.55 -17.75
CA ILE A 4 0.35 -8.50 -17.31
C ILE A 4 -0.17 -9.44 -16.21
N ILE A 5 -1.02 -8.96 -15.30
CA ILE A 5 -1.77 -9.77 -14.32
C ILE A 5 -3.25 -9.55 -14.55
N GLN A 6 -4.04 -10.62 -14.57
CA GLN A 6 -5.50 -10.55 -14.54
C GLN A 6 -6.07 -11.58 -13.58
N THR A 7 -7.07 -11.16 -12.81
CA THR A 7 -7.89 -12.08 -11.99
C THR A 7 -9.35 -11.94 -12.39
N LYS A 8 -10.08 -13.06 -12.37
CA LYS A 8 -11.52 -13.08 -12.63
C LYS A 8 -12.23 -13.87 -11.54
N ALA A 9 -13.08 -13.18 -10.79
CA ALA A 9 -13.85 -13.69 -9.65
C ALA A 9 -12.98 -14.51 -8.68
N LEU A 10 -11.69 -14.12 -8.48
CA LEU A 10 -10.74 -14.88 -7.70
C LEU A 10 -11.16 -14.89 -6.23
N THR A 11 -11.41 -16.09 -5.70
CA THR A 11 -11.97 -16.27 -4.36
C THR A 11 -11.17 -17.28 -3.56
N LYS A 12 -10.95 -16.99 -2.27
CA LYS A 12 -10.33 -17.92 -1.32
C LYS A 12 -11.11 -17.99 -0.03
N THR A 13 -11.65 -19.16 0.25
CA THR A 13 -12.24 -19.51 1.54
C THR A 13 -11.40 -20.58 2.22
N TYR A 14 -10.99 -20.33 3.44
CA TYR A 14 -10.32 -21.30 4.30
C TYR A 14 -11.35 -22.05 5.14
N THR A 15 -11.29 -23.36 5.07
CA THR A 15 -12.11 -24.25 5.89
C THR A 15 -11.19 -25.00 6.84
N GLY A 16 -11.46 -24.94 8.15
CA GLY A 16 -10.70 -25.68 9.17
C GLY A 16 -11.60 -26.67 9.90
N ARG A 17 -11.04 -27.80 10.35
CA ARG A 17 -11.79 -28.80 11.14
C ARG A 17 -12.37 -28.14 12.40
N GLY A 18 -13.71 -28.08 12.54
CA GLY A 18 -14.39 -27.47 13.68
C GLY A 18 -14.40 -25.93 13.72
N LYS A 19 -13.90 -25.25 12.68
CA LYS A 19 -13.95 -23.77 12.58
C LYS A 19 -14.94 -23.35 11.51
N LYS A 20 -15.61 -22.21 11.73
CA LYS A 20 -16.46 -21.60 10.69
C LYS A 20 -15.60 -21.25 9.47
N PRO A 21 -16.09 -21.46 8.24
CA PRO A 21 -15.41 -21.03 7.03
C PRO A 21 -15.06 -19.54 7.10
N PHE A 22 -13.85 -19.18 6.68
CA PHE A 22 -13.38 -17.80 6.63
C PHE A 22 -13.01 -17.46 5.19
N THR A 23 -13.72 -16.52 4.59
CA THR A 23 -13.44 -16.04 3.23
C THR A 23 -12.42 -14.90 3.31
N ALA A 24 -11.19 -15.20 2.92
CA ALA A 24 -10.08 -14.25 2.95
C ALA A 24 -10.04 -13.36 1.69
N LEU A 25 -10.61 -13.83 0.58
CA LEU A 25 -10.76 -13.09 -0.67
C LEU A 25 -12.07 -13.50 -1.35
N ASN A 26 -12.83 -12.53 -1.82
CA ASN A 26 -14.14 -12.73 -2.38
C ASN A 26 -14.30 -12.00 -3.73
N ASN A 27 -14.38 -12.75 -4.81
CA ASN A 27 -14.62 -12.28 -6.17
C ASN A 27 -13.71 -11.12 -6.59
N LEU A 28 -12.38 -11.29 -6.46
CA LEU A 28 -11.42 -10.27 -6.90
C LEU A 28 -11.32 -10.26 -8.43
N ASP A 29 -11.69 -9.13 -9.04
CA ASP A 29 -11.45 -8.77 -10.43
C ASP A 29 -10.40 -7.66 -10.47
N LEU A 30 -9.17 -7.99 -10.84
CA LEU A 30 -8.04 -7.06 -10.87
C LEU A 30 -7.28 -7.19 -12.18
N THR A 31 -6.88 -6.05 -12.74
CA THR A 31 -6.03 -5.98 -13.91
C THR A 31 -4.83 -5.07 -13.61
N VAL A 32 -3.61 -5.62 -13.74
CA VAL A 32 -2.35 -4.87 -13.71
C VAL A 32 -1.84 -4.74 -15.13
N GLN A 33 -1.47 -3.53 -15.52
CA GLN A 33 -0.95 -3.24 -16.86
C GLN A 33 0.57 -3.46 -16.94
N GLU A 34 1.06 -3.74 -18.12
CA GLU A 34 2.50 -3.84 -18.39
C GLU A 34 3.15 -2.45 -18.26
N GLY A 35 4.29 -2.37 -17.56
CA GLY A 35 5.05 -1.15 -17.38
C GLY A 35 4.53 -0.19 -16.30
N GLU A 36 3.56 -0.62 -15.45
CA GLU A 36 3.09 0.20 -14.32
C GLU A 36 3.65 -0.27 -12.98
N ILE A 37 3.63 0.60 -11.99
CA ILE A 37 3.73 0.24 -10.58
C ILE A 37 2.31 0.24 -10.01
N MET A 38 1.79 -0.95 -9.69
CA MET A 38 0.48 -1.13 -9.08
C MET A 38 0.63 -1.35 -7.57
N GLY A 39 0.07 -0.46 -6.76
CA GLY A 39 -0.09 -0.62 -5.32
C GLY A 39 -1.31 -1.47 -4.97
N PHE A 40 -1.15 -2.46 -4.11
CA PHE A 40 -2.24 -3.29 -3.58
C PHE A 40 -2.40 -3.01 -2.10
N LEU A 41 -3.28 -2.07 -1.78
CA LEU A 41 -3.40 -1.43 -0.49
C LEU A 41 -4.52 -2.04 0.34
N GLY A 42 -4.33 -2.11 1.65
CA GLY A 42 -5.36 -2.52 2.60
C GLY A 42 -4.80 -2.86 3.97
N PRO A 43 -5.65 -2.86 5.01
CA PRO A 43 -5.22 -3.20 6.37
C PRO A 43 -4.73 -4.64 6.47
N ASN A 44 -4.11 -4.96 7.61
CA ASN A 44 -3.72 -6.34 7.91
C ASN A 44 -4.97 -7.24 7.94
N GLY A 45 -4.87 -8.41 7.30
CA GLY A 45 -6.01 -9.32 7.14
C GLY A 45 -6.97 -8.98 6.00
N ALA A 46 -6.72 -7.93 5.20
CA ALA A 46 -7.57 -7.58 4.06
C ALA A 46 -7.58 -8.62 2.92
N GLY A 47 -6.59 -9.51 2.86
CA GLY A 47 -6.47 -10.55 1.83
C GLY A 47 -5.27 -10.36 0.89
N LYS A 48 -4.41 -9.35 1.10
CA LYS A 48 -3.27 -9.01 0.23
C LYS A 48 -2.32 -10.18 -0.01
N THR A 49 -1.73 -10.71 1.07
CA THR A 49 -0.81 -11.86 0.99
C THR A 49 -1.50 -13.12 0.45
N THR A 50 -2.80 -13.33 0.74
CA THR A 50 -3.58 -14.43 0.16
C THR A 50 -3.67 -14.31 -1.35
N THR A 51 -3.92 -13.10 -1.87
CA THR A 51 -3.95 -12.82 -3.31
C THR A 51 -2.60 -13.11 -3.94
N ILE A 52 -1.50 -12.56 -3.38
CA ILE A 52 -0.15 -12.79 -3.88
C ILE A 52 0.18 -14.29 -3.91
N ARG A 53 -0.14 -15.04 -2.86
CA ARG A 53 0.10 -16.49 -2.81
C ARG A 53 -0.70 -17.26 -3.86
N MET A 54 -1.90 -16.81 -4.23
CA MET A 54 -2.68 -17.42 -5.33
C MET A 54 -2.09 -17.06 -6.71
N LEU A 55 -1.65 -15.82 -6.91
CA LEU A 55 -0.95 -15.41 -8.14
C LEU A 55 0.32 -16.20 -8.39
N LEU A 56 1.02 -16.57 -7.31
CA LEU A 56 2.25 -17.39 -7.37
C LEU A 56 1.99 -18.90 -7.28
N ASP A 57 0.74 -19.34 -7.34
CA ASP A 57 0.36 -20.76 -7.23
C ASP A 57 0.85 -21.46 -5.94
N PHE A 58 1.15 -20.71 -4.88
CA PHE A 58 1.51 -21.28 -3.58
C PHE A 58 0.29 -21.84 -2.84
N ILE A 59 -0.89 -21.29 -3.11
CA ILE A 59 -2.18 -21.79 -2.62
C ILE A 59 -3.20 -21.77 -3.75
N ARG A 60 -4.11 -22.75 -3.75
CA ARG A 60 -5.18 -22.85 -4.74
C ARG A 60 -6.34 -21.94 -4.41
N PRO A 61 -6.94 -21.24 -5.38
CA PRO A 61 -8.21 -20.56 -5.19
C PRO A 61 -9.34 -21.55 -4.87
N THR A 62 -10.38 -21.09 -4.21
CA THR A 62 -11.63 -21.84 -4.02
C THR A 62 -12.47 -21.76 -5.28
N SER A 63 -12.53 -20.60 -5.95
CA SER A 63 -13.14 -20.38 -7.25
C SER A 63 -12.47 -19.22 -7.98
N GLY A 64 -12.81 -19.02 -9.24
CA GLY A 64 -12.17 -18.02 -10.10
C GLY A 64 -10.81 -18.48 -10.61
N HIS A 65 -10.15 -17.62 -11.37
CA HIS A 65 -8.83 -17.90 -11.96
C HIS A 65 -7.98 -16.63 -12.04
N ALA A 66 -6.68 -16.84 -12.24
CA ALA A 66 -5.72 -15.77 -12.44
C ALA A 66 -4.76 -16.12 -13.58
N THR A 67 -4.35 -15.10 -14.32
CA THR A 67 -3.33 -15.22 -15.37
C THR A 67 -2.20 -14.23 -15.14
N ILE A 68 -0.97 -14.63 -15.49
CA ILE A 68 0.19 -13.75 -15.58
C ILE A 68 0.84 -13.96 -16.95
N PHE A 69 1.19 -12.87 -17.63
CA PHE A 69 1.64 -12.91 -19.03
C PHE A 69 0.64 -13.59 -19.98
N GLY A 70 -0.67 -13.48 -19.71
CA GLY A 70 -1.74 -14.15 -20.45
C GLY A 70 -1.81 -15.67 -20.23
N LYS A 71 -1.01 -16.25 -19.33
CA LYS A 71 -0.94 -17.68 -19.03
C LYS A 71 -1.61 -17.96 -17.67
N ASP A 72 -2.38 -19.04 -17.59
CA ASP A 72 -2.96 -19.49 -16.30
C ASP A 72 -1.85 -19.80 -15.29
N VAL A 73 -1.98 -19.25 -14.07
CA VAL A 73 -0.95 -19.35 -13.04
C VAL A 73 -0.73 -20.77 -12.53
N ARG A 74 -1.68 -21.67 -12.71
CA ARG A 74 -1.61 -23.07 -12.27
C ARG A 74 -0.99 -23.97 -13.36
N GLU A 75 -1.42 -23.77 -14.60
CA GLU A 75 -0.99 -24.63 -15.71
C GLU A 75 0.41 -24.30 -16.17
N HIS A 76 0.83 -23.03 -16.03
CA HIS A 76 2.10 -22.52 -16.54
C HIS A 76 3.03 -21.98 -15.43
N SER A 77 2.85 -22.44 -14.20
CA SER A 77 3.51 -21.90 -12.98
C SER A 77 5.04 -21.82 -13.15
N VAL A 78 5.70 -22.87 -13.67
CA VAL A 78 7.16 -22.88 -13.88
C VAL A 78 7.61 -21.79 -14.85
N ALA A 79 6.96 -21.68 -16.01
CA ALA A 79 7.32 -20.68 -17.04
C ALA A 79 7.06 -19.24 -16.55
N ILE A 80 6.03 -19.05 -15.75
CA ILE A 80 5.70 -17.76 -15.13
C ILE A 80 6.75 -17.40 -14.09
N HIS A 81 7.11 -18.32 -13.19
CA HIS A 81 8.09 -18.07 -12.14
C HIS A 81 9.49 -17.75 -12.65
N GLN A 82 9.87 -18.23 -13.82
CA GLN A 82 11.15 -17.87 -14.45
C GLN A 82 11.27 -16.36 -14.75
N ARG A 83 10.13 -15.68 -14.93
CA ARG A 83 10.04 -14.28 -15.32
C ARG A 83 9.63 -13.35 -14.16
N ILE A 84 9.34 -13.91 -12.97
CA ILE A 84 8.91 -13.16 -11.78
C ILE A 84 10.06 -13.02 -10.81
N GLY A 85 10.23 -11.82 -10.23
CA GLY A 85 10.93 -11.60 -8.98
C GLY A 85 9.93 -11.51 -7.83
N TYR A 86 10.16 -12.26 -6.76
CA TYR A 86 9.25 -12.30 -5.61
C TYR A 86 9.96 -11.96 -4.30
N LEU A 87 9.40 -11.02 -3.55
CA LEU A 87 9.77 -10.73 -2.17
C LEU A 87 8.59 -11.06 -1.26
N PRO A 88 8.68 -12.08 -0.39
CA PRO A 88 7.64 -12.41 0.57
C PRO A 88 7.57 -11.41 1.73
N GLY A 89 6.40 -11.28 2.37
CA GLY A 89 6.21 -10.49 3.59
C GLY A 89 7.13 -10.96 4.73
N GLU A 90 7.28 -12.28 4.89
CA GLU A 90 8.26 -12.89 5.80
C GLU A 90 9.29 -13.66 5.00
N LEU A 91 10.56 -13.27 5.13
CA LEU A 91 11.67 -13.91 4.44
C LEU A 91 12.36 -14.92 5.36
N ASN A 92 12.18 -16.20 5.06
CA ASN A 92 12.84 -17.31 5.76
C ASN A 92 13.95 -17.88 4.89
N LEU A 93 15.20 -17.56 5.23
CA LEU A 93 16.42 -18.05 4.58
C LEU A 93 17.21 -18.95 5.52
N TRP A 94 18.17 -19.69 4.97
CA TRP A 94 19.06 -20.59 5.73
C TRP A 94 19.98 -19.78 6.64
N LYS A 95 19.68 -19.78 7.94
CA LYS A 95 20.29 -18.90 8.95
C LYS A 95 21.81 -19.01 9.05
N ASN A 96 22.38 -20.19 8.79
CA ASN A 96 23.81 -20.48 8.92
C ASN A 96 24.62 -20.23 7.65
N GLU A 97 23.94 -20.01 6.52
CA GLU A 97 24.59 -19.71 5.24
C GLU A 97 24.93 -18.21 5.11
N SER A 98 25.97 -17.91 4.33
CA SER A 98 26.24 -16.53 3.91
C SER A 98 25.26 -16.11 2.82
N SER A 99 25.00 -14.79 2.71
CA SER A 99 24.17 -14.25 1.65
C SER A 99 24.68 -14.62 0.26
N LEU A 100 26.00 -14.59 0.08
CA LEU A 100 26.64 -14.96 -1.19
C LEU A 100 26.35 -16.41 -1.57
N ASN A 101 26.39 -17.35 -0.61
CA ASN A 101 26.05 -18.74 -0.85
C ASN A 101 24.58 -18.90 -1.23
N VAL A 102 23.68 -18.20 -0.52
CA VAL A 102 22.24 -18.21 -0.82
C VAL A 102 21.97 -17.66 -2.23
N ILE A 103 22.59 -16.55 -2.61
CA ILE A 103 22.46 -15.93 -3.94
C ILE A 103 22.94 -16.91 -5.03
N ARG A 104 24.12 -17.49 -4.86
CA ARG A 104 24.67 -18.46 -5.82
C ARG A 104 23.80 -19.71 -5.94
N TYR A 105 23.31 -20.23 -4.83
CA TYR A 105 22.46 -21.42 -4.81
C TYR A 105 21.14 -21.18 -5.54
N ILE A 106 20.42 -20.12 -5.19
CA ILE A 106 19.14 -19.76 -5.82
C ILE A 106 19.36 -19.39 -7.29
N GLY A 107 20.43 -18.65 -7.60
CA GLY A 107 20.80 -18.33 -8.98
C GLY A 107 21.03 -19.57 -9.83
N LYS A 108 21.77 -20.57 -9.30
CA LYS A 108 22.00 -21.85 -10.00
C LYS A 108 20.69 -22.58 -10.27
N MET A 109 19.73 -22.58 -9.33
CA MET A 109 18.41 -23.19 -9.53
C MET A 109 17.59 -22.48 -10.62
N ARG A 110 17.85 -21.20 -10.87
CA ARG A 110 17.16 -20.38 -11.88
C ARG A 110 17.91 -20.26 -13.22
N GLY A 111 18.93 -21.09 -13.44
CA GLY A 111 19.69 -21.12 -14.69
C GLY A 111 20.93 -20.24 -14.72
N GLY A 112 21.29 -19.64 -13.61
CA GLY A 112 22.46 -18.77 -13.47
C GLY A 112 22.15 -17.50 -12.68
N VAL A 113 23.18 -16.69 -12.44
CA VAL A 113 23.04 -15.38 -11.76
C VAL A 113 24.04 -14.40 -12.35
N ASP A 114 23.59 -13.18 -12.59
CA ASP A 114 24.42 -12.04 -12.99
C ASP A 114 25.09 -11.46 -11.75
N MET A 115 26.31 -11.93 -11.44
CA MET A 115 27.08 -11.48 -10.26
C MET A 115 27.48 -9.99 -10.31
N PRO A 116 27.87 -9.42 -11.46
CA PRO A 116 28.03 -7.96 -11.60
C PRO A 116 26.79 -7.19 -11.19
N TYR A 117 25.61 -7.59 -11.63
CA TYR A 117 24.35 -6.95 -11.25
C TYR A 117 24.02 -7.12 -9.76
N VAL A 118 24.25 -8.32 -9.21
CA VAL A 118 24.13 -8.55 -7.76
C VAL A 118 25.01 -7.61 -6.97
N LYS A 119 26.25 -7.39 -7.41
CA LYS A 119 27.19 -6.46 -6.76
C LYS A 119 26.66 -5.03 -6.82
N GLN A 120 26.18 -4.60 -7.98
CA GLN A 120 25.56 -3.27 -8.16
C GLN A 120 24.35 -3.08 -7.22
N LEU A 121 23.45 -4.08 -7.12
CA LEU A 121 22.31 -4.03 -6.19
C LEU A 121 22.76 -3.98 -4.72
N ALA A 122 23.80 -4.73 -4.36
CA ALA A 122 24.33 -4.75 -3.01
C ALA A 122 24.95 -3.40 -2.63
N GLU A 123 25.70 -2.76 -3.53
CA GLU A 123 26.24 -1.42 -3.35
C GLU A 123 25.13 -0.38 -3.19
N LEU A 124 24.11 -0.42 -4.06
CA LEU A 124 22.96 0.51 -4.01
C LEU A 124 22.18 0.39 -2.70
N LEU A 125 22.01 -0.83 -2.20
CA LEU A 125 21.26 -1.12 -0.97
C LEU A 125 22.15 -1.01 0.29
N ASP A 126 23.42 -0.62 0.17
CA ASP A 126 24.38 -0.65 1.29
C ASP A 126 24.32 -2.00 2.03
N PHE A 127 24.60 -3.09 1.31
CA PHE A 127 24.42 -4.45 1.79
C PHE A 127 25.71 -5.28 1.66
N ASP A 128 26.19 -5.81 2.80
CA ASP A 128 27.36 -6.71 2.86
C ASP A 128 26.91 -8.16 2.59
N VAL A 129 27.20 -8.68 1.40
CA VAL A 129 26.83 -10.04 0.99
C VAL A 129 27.63 -11.16 1.66
N THR A 130 28.69 -10.84 2.43
CA THR A 130 29.60 -11.84 3.01
C THR A 130 29.09 -12.43 4.31
N LYS A 131 28.28 -11.68 5.07
CA LYS A 131 27.75 -12.07 6.38
C LYS A 131 26.77 -13.25 6.29
N ARG A 132 26.62 -13.97 7.39
CA ARG A 132 25.60 -15.03 7.52
C ARG A 132 24.22 -14.44 7.75
N ILE A 133 23.18 -15.12 7.24
CA ILE A 133 21.79 -14.66 7.33
C ILE A 133 21.36 -14.38 8.78
N ARG A 134 21.84 -15.14 9.75
CA ARG A 134 21.52 -14.95 11.19
C ARG A 134 22.04 -13.62 11.77
N GLU A 135 23.04 -13.03 11.13
CA GLU A 135 23.72 -11.81 11.60
C GLU A 135 22.99 -10.54 11.15
N TYR A 136 22.00 -10.68 10.28
CA TYR A 136 21.26 -9.54 9.74
C TYR A 136 20.08 -9.13 10.60
N SER A 137 19.90 -7.81 10.71
CA SER A 137 18.67 -7.18 11.16
C SER A 137 17.51 -7.49 10.21
N THR A 138 16.28 -7.17 10.61
CA THR A 138 15.10 -7.30 9.75
C THR A 138 15.26 -6.50 8.46
N GLY A 139 15.78 -5.26 8.53
CA GLY A 139 16.04 -4.43 7.35
C GLY A 139 17.06 -5.06 6.40
N ASN A 140 18.17 -5.60 6.91
CA ASN A 140 19.16 -6.28 6.07
C ASN A 140 18.62 -7.58 5.45
N LYS A 141 17.71 -8.29 6.13
CA LYS A 141 16.99 -9.41 5.50
C LYS A 141 16.08 -8.95 4.36
N ARG A 142 15.48 -7.77 4.47
CA ARG A 142 14.73 -7.17 3.35
C ARG A 142 15.64 -6.87 2.16
N LYS A 143 16.81 -6.28 2.40
CA LYS A 143 17.80 -5.96 1.35
C LYS A 143 18.22 -7.22 0.56
N ILE A 144 18.59 -8.31 1.23
CA ILE A 144 18.89 -9.56 0.52
C ILE A 144 17.67 -10.11 -0.22
N GLY A 145 16.46 -9.99 0.35
CA GLY A 145 15.22 -10.39 -0.32
C GLY A 145 14.99 -9.64 -1.64
N LEU A 146 15.25 -8.34 -1.68
CA LEU A 146 15.20 -7.53 -2.89
C LEU A 146 16.26 -7.96 -3.91
N ILE A 147 17.50 -8.21 -3.48
CA ILE A 147 18.56 -8.72 -4.36
C ILE A 147 18.12 -10.05 -4.99
N LEU A 148 17.60 -11.00 -4.20
CA LEU A 148 17.14 -12.29 -4.69
C LEU A 148 15.95 -12.16 -5.65
N ALA A 149 15.04 -11.20 -5.42
CA ALA A 149 13.93 -10.93 -6.32
C ALA A 149 14.39 -10.36 -7.67
N MET A 150 15.43 -9.52 -7.68
CA MET A 150 15.85 -8.76 -8.85
C MET A 150 17.01 -9.40 -9.64
N MET A 151 17.83 -10.25 -9.02
CA MET A 151 19.11 -10.74 -9.55
C MET A 151 19.05 -11.48 -10.91
N ASN A 152 17.87 -11.91 -11.33
CA ASN A 152 17.64 -12.61 -12.61
C ASN A 152 16.89 -11.73 -13.63
N HIS A 153 16.93 -10.41 -13.50
CA HIS A 153 16.29 -9.45 -14.41
C HIS A 153 14.83 -9.81 -14.74
N PRO A 154 13.95 -9.96 -13.74
CA PRO A 154 12.57 -10.37 -13.99
C PRO A 154 11.82 -9.34 -14.84
N ASP A 155 10.71 -9.79 -15.46
CA ASP A 155 9.81 -8.89 -16.19
C ASP A 155 8.79 -8.22 -15.26
N ILE A 156 8.50 -8.84 -14.12
CA ILE A 156 7.64 -8.30 -13.07
C ILE A 156 8.21 -8.59 -11.70
N LEU A 157 8.11 -7.62 -10.81
CA LEU A 157 8.32 -7.79 -9.37
C LEU A 157 6.98 -7.91 -8.66
N ILE A 158 6.82 -8.95 -7.83
CA ILE A 158 5.70 -9.12 -6.91
C ILE A 158 6.26 -9.02 -5.50
N LEU A 159 5.88 -7.96 -4.78
CA LEU A 159 6.49 -7.60 -3.50
C LEU A 159 5.42 -7.53 -2.41
N ASP A 160 5.59 -8.33 -1.36
CA ASP A 160 4.65 -8.34 -0.22
C ASP A 160 5.25 -7.53 0.94
N GLU A 161 4.68 -6.34 1.20
CA GLU A 161 5.11 -5.39 2.23
C GLU A 161 6.63 -5.06 2.14
N PRO A 162 7.15 -4.61 0.97
CA PRO A 162 8.60 -4.55 0.70
C PRO A 162 9.39 -3.61 1.59
N THR A 163 8.78 -2.55 2.09
CA THR A 163 9.39 -1.48 2.89
C THR A 163 9.37 -1.76 4.39
N SER A 164 8.65 -2.81 4.81
CA SER A 164 8.53 -3.19 6.22
C SER A 164 9.90 -3.46 6.86
N GLY A 165 10.25 -2.66 7.88
CA GLY A 165 11.52 -2.76 8.61
C GLY A 165 12.70 -2.05 7.94
N LEU A 166 12.48 -1.31 6.86
CA LEU A 166 13.46 -0.38 6.30
C LEU A 166 13.36 0.98 7.02
N ASP A 167 14.51 1.61 7.25
CA ASP A 167 14.55 2.99 7.71
C ASP A 167 14.17 3.97 6.57
N PRO A 168 13.84 5.24 6.89
CA PRO A 168 13.38 6.20 5.88
C PRO A 168 14.37 6.42 4.72
N LEU A 169 15.67 6.36 4.97
CA LEU A 169 16.68 6.54 3.94
C LEU A 169 16.66 5.35 2.97
N MET A 170 16.56 4.14 3.50
CA MET A 170 16.44 2.92 2.68
C MET A 170 15.11 2.84 1.94
N GLN A 171 14.03 3.40 2.47
CA GLN A 171 12.76 3.53 1.75
C GLN A 171 12.92 4.42 0.49
N GLN A 172 13.65 5.53 0.59
CA GLN A 172 13.94 6.38 -0.58
C GLN A 172 14.78 5.63 -1.64
N VAL A 173 15.78 4.85 -1.19
CA VAL A 173 16.57 4.00 -2.11
C VAL A 173 15.69 2.96 -2.78
N PHE A 174 14.81 2.30 -2.03
CA PHE A 174 13.83 1.37 -2.57
C PHE A 174 12.90 2.04 -3.59
N ASN A 175 12.35 3.21 -3.28
CA ASN A 175 11.46 3.96 -4.17
C ASN A 175 12.16 4.29 -5.49
N LYS A 176 13.38 4.81 -5.43
CA LYS A 176 14.19 5.07 -6.62
C LYS A 176 14.43 3.79 -7.43
N LEU A 177 14.79 2.68 -6.76
CA LEU A 177 15.03 1.39 -7.42
C LEU A 177 13.77 0.88 -8.15
N MET A 178 12.58 1.05 -7.59
CA MET A 178 11.32 0.67 -8.24
C MET A 178 10.98 1.56 -9.43
N LEU A 179 11.22 2.87 -9.31
CA LEU A 179 11.03 3.82 -10.43
C LEU A 179 12.00 3.51 -11.58
N ASP A 180 13.27 3.23 -11.29
CA ASP A 180 14.28 2.85 -12.28
C ASP A 180 13.91 1.50 -12.96
N PHE A 181 13.40 0.55 -12.19
CA PHE A 181 12.91 -0.73 -12.70
C PHE A 181 11.73 -0.52 -13.67
N LYS A 182 10.75 0.29 -13.31
CA LYS A 182 9.64 0.69 -14.18
C LYS A 182 10.13 1.42 -15.43
N ALA A 183 11.08 2.36 -15.29
CA ALA A 183 11.63 3.13 -16.42
C ALA A 183 12.32 2.22 -17.46
N SER A 184 12.78 1.03 -17.04
CA SER A 184 13.28 -0.01 -17.96
C SER A 184 12.18 -0.83 -18.67
N GLY A 185 10.91 -0.40 -18.56
CA GLY A 185 9.75 -1.05 -19.19
C GLY A 185 9.20 -2.26 -18.40
N LYS A 186 9.65 -2.46 -17.17
CA LYS A 186 9.24 -3.56 -16.30
C LYS A 186 8.06 -3.18 -15.41
N THR A 187 7.39 -4.16 -14.83
CA THR A 187 6.18 -3.99 -14.00
C THR A 187 6.48 -4.28 -12.54
N VAL A 188 5.84 -3.52 -11.65
CA VAL A 188 5.88 -3.78 -10.20
C VAL A 188 4.46 -3.94 -9.67
N PHE A 189 4.21 -5.01 -8.94
CA PHE A 189 3.01 -5.22 -8.14
C PHE A 189 3.43 -5.34 -6.67
N LEU A 190 3.07 -4.36 -5.86
CA LEU A 190 3.47 -4.35 -4.46
C LEU A 190 2.27 -4.22 -3.52
N SER A 191 2.29 -4.97 -2.42
CA SER A 191 1.33 -4.78 -1.34
C SER A 191 1.87 -3.82 -0.30
N SER A 192 1.00 -2.99 0.26
CA SER A 192 1.31 -2.16 1.44
C SER A 192 0.05 -1.95 2.30
N HIS A 193 0.26 -1.59 3.55
CA HIS A 193 -0.77 -1.05 4.43
C HIS A 193 -0.53 0.44 4.74
N VAL A 194 0.54 1.03 4.19
CA VAL A 194 0.95 2.42 4.37
C VAL A 194 0.66 3.20 3.09
N LEU A 195 -0.27 4.12 3.16
CA LEU A 195 -0.72 4.91 2.01
C LEU A 195 0.37 5.84 1.46
N GLY A 196 1.17 6.47 2.34
CA GLY A 196 2.23 7.38 1.92
C GLY A 196 3.27 6.72 1.02
N GLU A 197 3.67 5.47 1.31
CA GLU A 197 4.62 4.70 0.48
C GLU A 197 4.07 4.46 -0.94
N VAL A 198 2.78 4.15 -1.03
CA VAL A 198 2.10 3.88 -2.31
C VAL A 198 1.96 5.16 -3.14
N GLN A 199 1.69 6.28 -2.45
CA GLN A 199 1.54 7.60 -3.09
C GLN A 199 2.82 8.05 -3.79
N GLU A 200 3.98 7.71 -3.24
CA GLU A 200 5.27 8.18 -3.78
C GLU A 200 5.67 7.52 -5.09
N ILE A 201 5.29 6.25 -5.33
CA ILE A 201 5.84 5.49 -6.46
C ILE A 201 4.80 4.83 -7.36
N CYS A 202 3.56 4.62 -6.89
CA CYS A 202 2.57 3.89 -7.67
C CYS A 202 1.85 4.77 -8.69
N ASP A 203 1.57 4.21 -9.86
CA ASP A 203 0.71 4.84 -10.87
C ASP A 203 -0.76 4.66 -10.52
N ARG A 204 -1.11 3.43 -10.12
CA ARG A 204 -2.46 3.03 -9.75
C ARG A 204 -2.45 2.24 -8.46
N VAL A 205 -3.57 2.30 -7.79
CA VAL A 205 -3.79 1.62 -6.50
C VAL A 205 -5.09 0.83 -6.55
N ALA A 206 -5.02 -0.42 -6.15
CA ALA A 206 -6.17 -1.26 -5.86
C ALA A 206 -6.35 -1.35 -4.34
N ILE A 207 -7.50 -0.93 -3.83
CA ILE A 207 -7.79 -0.90 -2.40
C ILE A 207 -8.62 -2.12 -2.02
N LEU A 208 -8.09 -2.92 -1.10
CA LEU A 208 -8.71 -4.15 -0.61
C LEU A 208 -9.17 -3.99 0.84
N ARG A 209 -10.42 -4.39 1.13
CA ARG A 209 -10.97 -4.39 2.48
C ARG A 209 -11.85 -5.62 2.70
N HIS A 210 -11.65 -6.32 3.83
CA HIS A 210 -12.42 -7.53 4.19
C HIS A 210 -12.53 -8.55 3.04
N GLY A 211 -11.43 -8.74 2.29
CA GLY A 211 -11.37 -9.66 1.15
C GLY A 211 -12.09 -9.19 -0.11
N LYS A 212 -12.54 -7.95 -0.19
CA LYS A 212 -13.20 -7.37 -1.37
C LYS A 212 -12.38 -6.22 -1.93
N LEU A 213 -12.38 -6.10 -3.25
CA LEU A 213 -11.84 -4.95 -3.96
C LEU A 213 -12.85 -3.81 -3.86
N GLU A 214 -12.47 -2.73 -3.24
CA GLU A 214 -13.32 -1.56 -3.08
C GLU A 214 -13.20 -0.61 -4.29
N THR A 215 -11.96 -0.38 -4.75
CA THR A 215 -11.72 0.47 -5.91
C THR A 215 -10.35 0.20 -6.54
N VAL A 216 -10.22 0.56 -7.82
CA VAL A 216 -8.93 0.69 -8.52
C VAL A 216 -8.90 2.06 -9.16
N SER A 217 -7.91 2.87 -8.82
CA SER A 217 -7.80 4.24 -9.32
C SER A 217 -6.33 4.63 -9.53
N THR A 218 -6.07 5.70 -10.28
CA THR A 218 -4.76 6.34 -10.29
C THR A 218 -4.53 7.01 -8.94
N VAL A 219 -3.26 7.12 -8.52
CA VAL A 219 -2.90 7.86 -7.30
C VAL A 219 -3.38 9.30 -7.40
N GLU A 220 -3.21 9.91 -8.58
CA GLU A 220 -3.67 11.27 -8.88
C GLU A 220 -5.18 11.44 -8.60
N ASN A 221 -6.03 10.54 -9.11
CA ASN A 221 -7.48 10.61 -8.89
C ASN A 221 -7.88 10.39 -7.43
N LEU A 222 -7.09 9.61 -6.67
CA LEU A 222 -7.36 9.40 -5.24
C LEU A 222 -6.91 10.59 -4.39
N THR A 223 -5.91 11.35 -4.85
CA THR A 223 -5.45 12.56 -4.17
C THR A 223 -6.22 13.82 -4.59
N HIS A 224 -6.91 13.79 -5.74
CA HIS A 224 -7.86 14.83 -6.13
C HIS A 224 -9.13 14.76 -5.28
N VAL A 225 -8.98 15.00 -3.98
CA VAL A 225 -10.11 15.38 -3.14
C VAL A 225 -10.32 16.88 -3.34
N ASP A 226 -11.56 17.29 -3.55
CA ASP A 226 -11.93 18.68 -3.81
C ASP A 226 -11.64 19.64 -2.63
N PHE A 227 -10.76 19.26 -1.71
CA PHE A 227 -10.36 20.11 -0.59
C PHE A 227 -8.85 20.10 -0.35
N ARG A 228 -8.36 21.18 0.24
CA ARG A 228 -7.00 21.31 0.79
C ARG A 228 -7.06 21.63 2.26
N TRP A 229 -6.09 21.14 3.02
CA TRP A 229 -5.90 21.58 4.38
C TRP A 229 -5.26 22.96 4.40
N VAL A 230 -5.90 23.89 5.15
CA VAL A 230 -5.36 25.23 5.40
C VAL A 230 -5.07 25.34 6.87
N THR A 231 -3.88 25.81 7.21
CA THR A 231 -3.47 26.17 8.56
C THR A 231 -3.08 27.63 8.57
N LEU A 232 -3.84 28.45 9.28
CA LEU A 232 -3.54 29.86 9.51
C LEU A 232 -2.97 30.03 10.92
N THR A 233 -1.82 30.70 11.01
CA THR A 233 -1.21 31.09 12.27
C THR A 233 -1.34 32.60 12.43
N TYR A 234 -1.99 33.04 13.47
CA TYR A 234 -2.18 34.44 13.79
C TYR A 234 -1.20 34.94 14.86
N LYS A 235 -0.97 36.26 14.93
CA LYS A 235 -0.10 36.86 15.95
C LYS A 235 -0.71 36.72 17.35
N GLU A 236 -2.06 36.81 17.46
CA GLU A 236 -2.82 36.68 18.68
C GLU A 236 -3.80 35.47 18.59
N PRO A 237 -4.41 35.05 19.71
CA PRO A 237 -5.45 34.04 19.67
C PRO A 237 -6.56 34.37 18.67
N VAL A 238 -7.06 33.35 17.97
CA VAL A 238 -8.05 33.50 16.90
C VAL A 238 -9.35 34.07 17.44
N LYS A 239 -9.74 35.26 16.97
CA LYS A 239 -11.00 35.96 17.33
C LYS A 239 -12.07 35.82 16.25
N ILE A 240 -11.67 35.55 15.00
CA ILE A 240 -12.52 35.50 13.79
C ILE A 240 -12.99 34.07 13.43
N ALA A 241 -13.02 33.15 14.40
CA ALA A 241 -13.40 31.75 14.13
C ALA A 241 -14.81 31.61 13.52
N ARG A 242 -15.77 32.44 13.94
CA ARG A 242 -17.14 32.45 13.39
C ARG A 242 -17.15 32.92 11.93
N GLU A 243 -16.38 33.96 11.62
CA GLU A 243 -16.25 34.49 10.26
C GLU A 243 -15.61 33.46 9.35
N LEU A 244 -14.50 32.81 9.80
CA LEU A 244 -13.86 31.72 9.07
C LEU A 244 -14.81 30.54 8.79
N SER A 245 -15.61 30.15 9.79
CA SER A 245 -16.57 29.04 9.61
C SER A 245 -17.73 29.38 8.70
N ALA A 246 -18.02 30.66 8.46
CA ALA A 246 -19.06 31.14 7.53
C ALA A 246 -18.58 31.23 6.09
N VAL A 247 -17.28 31.14 5.82
CA VAL A 247 -16.74 31.17 4.46
C VAL A 247 -17.19 29.92 3.70
N LYS A 248 -17.78 30.12 2.55
CA LYS A 248 -18.20 29.02 1.67
C LYS A 248 -16.96 28.19 1.27
N GLY A 249 -17.02 26.89 1.51
CA GLY A 249 -15.93 25.96 1.22
C GLY A 249 -15.03 25.67 2.43
N VAL A 250 -15.23 26.30 3.57
CA VAL A 250 -14.55 25.95 4.85
C VAL A 250 -15.33 24.87 5.58
N TYR A 251 -14.64 23.79 5.95
CA TYR A 251 -15.19 22.65 6.69
C TYR A 251 -14.23 22.24 7.81
N ASP A 252 -14.76 21.63 8.87
CA ASP A 252 -14.00 21.05 10.00
C ASP A 252 -13.00 22.01 10.64
N LEU A 253 -13.43 23.25 10.89
CA LEU A 253 -12.61 24.26 11.55
C LEU A 253 -12.27 23.84 12.99
N ASP A 254 -10.97 23.64 13.26
CA ASP A 254 -10.39 23.44 14.59
C ASP A 254 -9.51 24.64 14.94
N VAL A 255 -9.77 25.25 16.09
CA VAL A 255 -9.06 26.43 16.58
C VAL A 255 -8.37 26.11 17.90
N LYS A 256 -7.05 26.28 17.92
CA LYS A 256 -6.21 26.09 19.12
C LYS A 256 -5.30 27.28 19.33
N GLY A 257 -5.68 28.12 20.28
CA GLY A 257 -4.93 29.36 20.58
C GLY A 257 -4.90 30.30 19.38
N ASN A 258 -3.74 30.54 18.83
CA ASN A 258 -3.51 31.40 17.66
C ASN A 258 -3.48 30.67 16.33
N VAL A 259 -3.81 29.36 16.28
CA VAL A 259 -3.81 28.54 15.09
C VAL A 259 -5.23 28.11 14.75
N ALA A 260 -5.63 28.31 13.48
CA ALA A 260 -6.84 27.79 12.89
C ALA A 260 -6.48 26.78 11.80
N LYS A 261 -6.97 25.52 11.90
CA LYS A 261 -6.81 24.47 10.91
C LYS A 261 -8.18 24.04 10.41
N PHE A 262 -8.34 23.95 9.08
CA PHE A 262 -9.61 23.58 8.45
C PHE A 262 -9.41 23.01 7.05
N ARG A 263 -10.44 22.37 6.51
CA ARG A 263 -10.50 21.97 5.10
C ARG A 263 -11.12 23.11 4.30
N MET A 264 -10.55 23.39 3.12
CA MET A 264 -11.02 24.38 2.18
C MET A 264 -11.23 23.77 0.80
N SER A 265 -12.42 23.96 0.22
CA SER A 265 -12.74 23.61 -1.17
C SER A 265 -13.20 24.84 -1.96
N GLY A 266 -12.91 24.85 -3.25
CA GLY A 266 -13.32 25.94 -4.14
C GLY A 266 -12.42 27.16 -4.10
N ASP A 267 -12.98 28.37 -4.29
CA ASP A 267 -12.25 29.63 -4.39
C ASP A 267 -11.70 30.11 -3.04
N PHE A 268 -10.43 30.43 -3.02
CA PHE A 268 -9.72 30.93 -1.83
C PHE A 268 -9.92 32.44 -1.59
N SER A 269 -10.42 33.22 -2.55
CA SER A 269 -10.55 34.65 -2.41
C SER A 269 -11.38 35.07 -1.20
N PRO A 270 -12.56 34.49 -0.94
CA PRO A 270 -13.34 34.83 0.25
C PRO A 270 -12.65 34.46 1.57
N LEU A 271 -11.85 33.38 1.56
CA LEU A 271 -11.06 32.98 2.72
C LEU A 271 -9.97 34.00 3.01
N LEU A 272 -9.25 34.47 1.99
CA LEU A 272 -8.17 35.44 2.15
C LEU A 272 -8.69 36.78 2.65
N GLU A 273 -9.87 37.21 2.20
CA GLU A 273 -10.54 38.40 2.68
C GLU A 273 -10.82 38.31 4.20
N VAL A 274 -11.52 37.26 4.63
CA VAL A 274 -11.85 37.07 6.05
C VAL A 274 -10.58 36.84 6.88
N ALA A 275 -9.61 36.08 6.42
CA ALA A 275 -8.37 35.83 7.13
C ALA A 275 -7.61 37.14 7.43
N SER A 276 -7.69 38.14 6.52
CA SER A 276 -7.03 39.43 6.66
C SER A 276 -7.62 40.33 7.76
N HIS A 277 -8.80 40.02 8.31
CA HIS A 277 -9.39 40.75 9.42
C HIS A 277 -8.58 40.62 10.73
N GLN A 278 -7.68 39.65 10.79
CA GLN A 278 -6.73 39.48 11.89
C GLN A 278 -5.32 39.26 11.32
N TYR A 279 -4.29 39.74 12.04
CA TYR A 279 -2.91 39.66 11.55
C TYR A 279 -2.44 38.21 11.41
N VAL A 280 -2.31 37.73 10.17
CA VAL A 280 -1.79 36.41 9.80
C VAL A 280 -0.26 36.43 9.80
N VAL A 281 0.36 35.53 10.55
CA VAL A 281 1.83 35.34 10.60
C VAL A 281 2.29 34.32 9.57
N ASP A 282 1.52 33.24 9.40
CA ASP A 282 1.86 32.14 8.49
C ASP A 282 0.58 31.50 7.93
N MET A 283 0.67 31.05 6.68
CA MET A 283 -0.37 30.27 6.00
C MET A 283 0.25 29.07 5.32
N LYS A 284 -0.20 27.89 5.70
CA LYS A 284 0.19 26.62 5.07
C LYS A 284 -1.00 26.01 4.37
N ILE A 285 -0.79 25.65 3.11
CA ILE A 285 -1.77 24.91 2.29
C ILE A 285 -1.15 23.54 2.00
N GLN A 286 -1.86 22.47 2.33
CA GLN A 286 -1.43 21.09 2.10
C GLN A 286 -2.53 20.37 1.32
N GLU A 287 -2.14 19.63 0.30
CA GLU A 287 -3.06 18.71 -0.37
C GLU A 287 -3.49 17.61 0.59
N ALA A 288 -4.70 17.10 0.41
CA ALA A 288 -5.19 15.98 1.19
C ALA A 288 -4.28 14.77 0.95
N SER A 289 -3.89 14.10 2.03
CA SER A 289 -3.17 12.82 1.91
C SER A 289 -4.12 11.74 1.39
N LEU A 290 -3.56 10.68 0.78
CA LEU A 290 -4.33 9.48 0.42
C LEU A 290 -5.07 8.88 1.63
N GLU A 291 -4.51 9.01 2.86
CA GLU A 291 -5.16 8.57 4.09
C GLU A 291 -6.44 9.36 4.37
N GLU A 292 -6.40 10.65 4.17
CA GLU A 292 -7.54 11.54 4.36
C GLU A 292 -8.58 11.34 3.26
N ALA A 293 -8.15 11.17 2.01
CA ALA A 293 -9.01 10.78 0.90
C ALA A 293 -9.68 9.42 1.18
N PHE A 294 -8.92 8.44 1.66
CA PHE A 294 -9.42 7.15 2.07
C PHE A 294 -10.44 7.26 3.20
N LEU A 295 -10.16 8.04 4.24
CA LEU A 295 -11.09 8.26 5.36
C LEU A 295 -12.36 9.00 4.92
N THR A 296 -12.28 9.89 3.94
CA THR A 296 -13.46 10.59 3.39
C THR A 296 -14.36 9.63 2.62
N PHE A 297 -13.78 8.76 1.79
CA PHE A 297 -14.53 7.72 1.06
C PHE A 297 -15.09 6.61 1.97
N TYR A 298 -14.42 6.33 3.11
CA TYR A 298 -14.76 5.17 3.97
C TYR A 298 -15.26 5.57 5.37
N GLY A 299 -15.04 6.82 5.81
CA GLY A 299 -15.47 7.33 7.12
C GLY A 299 -16.99 7.49 7.21
N ASP A 300 -17.68 7.84 6.13
CA ASP A 300 -19.12 8.02 6.09
C ASP A 300 -19.90 6.69 6.18
N THR A 301 -19.33 5.59 5.68
CA THR A 301 -19.90 4.24 5.87
C THR A 301 -19.77 3.75 7.31
N ALA A 302 -18.76 4.17 8.07
CA ALA A 302 -18.63 3.83 9.49
C ALA A 302 -19.66 4.57 10.37
N LYS A 303 -20.01 5.82 10.02
CA LYS A 303 -21.06 6.59 10.73
C LYS A 303 -22.47 6.07 10.43
N SER A 304 -22.73 5.53 9.24
CA SER A 304 -24.04 4.94 8.91
C SER A 304 -24.25 3.58 9.59
N ASN A 305 -23.20 2.76 9.74
CA ASN A 305 -23.28 1.48 10.44
C ASN A 305 -23.26 1.63 11.97
N GLY A 306 -22.67 2.70 12.53
CA GLY A 306 -22.67 2.97 13.97
C GLY A 306 -24.03 3.40 14.51
N LYS A 307 -24.90 4.01 13.69
CA LYS A 307 -26.27 4.38 14.10
C LYS A 307 -27.25 3.21 14.08
N ALA A 308 -26.95 2.14 13.34
CA ALA A 308 -27.80 0.94 13.30
C ALA A 308 -27.59 -0.02 14.50
N ILE A 309 -26.48 0.13 15.25
CA ILE A 309 -26.14 -0.76 16.37
C ILE A 309 -26.61 -0.22 17.72
N GLN A 310 -26.96 1.07 17.83
CA GLN A 310 -27.42 1.65 19.11
C GLN A 310 -28.92 1.61 19.36
N SER A 311 -29.73 1.05 18.45
CA SER A 311 -31.20 0.94 18.61
C SER A 311 -31.70 -0.45 19.04
N GLN A 312 -30.83 -1.43 19.30
CA GLN A 312 -31.22 -2.76 19.80
C GLN A 312 -30.29 -3.21 20.92
N ASN A 313 -30.41 -2.67 22.11
CA ASN A 313 -30.11 -3.36 23.38
C ASN A 313 -30.48 -2.44 24.56
N ASN A 314 -31.69 -2.58 25.02
CA ASN A 314 -32.04 -2.35 26.41
C ASN A 314 -33.19 -3.30 26.78
N PRO A 315 -32.93 -4.40 27.45
CA PRO A 315 -33.90 -5.00 28.34
C PRO A 315 -33.64 -4.52 29.77
N VAL A 316 -34.63 -3.81 30.29
CA VAL A 316 -34.81 -3.50 31.69
C VAL A 316 -34.71 -4.79 32.51
N MET A 317 -33.80 -4.86 33.46
CA MET A 317 -33.87 -5.82 34.57
C MET A 317 -34.66 -5.18 35.70
N GLU A 318 -35.89 -5.63 35.88
CA GLU A 318 -36.62 -5.51 37.13
C GLU A 318 -35.93 -6.33 38.23
N VAL A 319 -35.60 -5.65 39.29
CA VAL A 319 -35.22 -6.25 40.59
C VAL A 319 -36.50 -6.57 41.34
N VAL A 320 -36.74 -7.84 41.57
CA VAL A 320 -37.75 -8.30 42.57
C VAL A 320 -37.00 -8.81 43.78
N SER A 321 -37.34 -8.17 44.87
CA SER A 321 -37.15 -8.45 46.32
C SER A 321 -36.50 -9.77 46.72
#